data_ebb17d478a6f08b8a524e4bb9c426e2d
#
_entry.id   ebb17d478a6f08b8a524e4bb9c426e2d
#
_cell.length_a   1.000
_cell.length_b   1.000
_cell.length_c   1.000
_cell.angle_alpha   90.00
_cell.angle_beta   90.00
_cell.angle_gamma   90.00
#
_symmetry.space_group_name_H-M   'P 1'
#
loop_
_entity.id
_entity.type
_entity.pdbx_description
1 polymer ?
#
loop_
_entity_poly.entity_id
_entity_poly.type
_entity_poly.pdbx_seq_one_letter_code
_entity_poly.pdbx_strand_id
1 'polypeptide(L)'
;AQSKNFIEDKEAGLVSEVAQGGTNFSGGQRQRLAIARALANDPKILISDESTSALDPKTTKQILALLQDLNQKLGLTIVLITHEMQIVKDIANRVAVMQDGRLIEEGSVLEIFSDPKQPLTQDFISTATGIDEAMVKIEKQEIVEHLSENSILVQLKYAGASTDEPLLNELYKHYQVTANILYGNIEILDGTPVGELVVVLSGEKAALAGAQEAIRQAGVQLKVLKGGQ
;
A
#
# COMPACT_ATOMS: atom_id res chain seq x y z
N ALA A 1 4.91 17.75 -20.37
CA ALA A 1 4.25 16.42 -20.32
C ALA A 1 5.09 15.33 -21.04
N GLN A 2 6.38 15.59 -21.27
CA GLN A 2 7.33 14.65 -21.90
C GLN A 2 6.82 14.04 -23.22
N SER A 3 6.05 14.80 -23.98
CA SER A 3 5.45 14.33 -25.25
C SER A 3 6.30 14.65 -26.49
N LYS A 4 7.34 15.49 -26.35
CA LYS A 4 8.11 16.02 -27.46
C LYS A 4 8.72 14.92 -28.33
N ASN A 5 9.44 13.98 -27.71
CA ASN A 5 10.21 12.96 -28.45
C ASN A 5 9.31 12.13 -29.38
N PHE A 6 8.24 11.52 -28.86
CA PHE A 6 7.39 10.67 -29.68
C PHE A 6 6.52 11.43 -30.70
N ILE A 7 6.37 12.76 -30.53
CA ILE A 7 5.72 13.63 -31.53
C ILE A 7 6.73 13.95 -32.64
N GLU A 8 7.96 14.27 -32.31
CA GLU A 8 9.02 14.57 -33.27
C GLU A 8 9.40 13.34 -34.11
N ASP A 9 9.22 12.11 -33.58
CA ASP A 9 9.44 10.87 -34.30
C ASP A 9 8.36 10.60 -35.39
N LYS A 10 7.26 11.35 -35.43
CA LYS A 10 6.24 11.23 -36.47
C LYS A 10 6.61 12.09 -37.68
N GLU A 11 6.32 11.60 -38.87
CA GLU A 11 6.65 12.27 -40.16
C GLU A 11 6.22 13.74 -40.22
N ALA A 12 5.01 14.06 -39.68
CA ALA A 12 4.49 15.43 -39.66
C ALA A 12 4.73 16.16 -38.34
N GLY A 13 5.45 15.59 -37.38
CA GLY A 13 5.76 16.21 -36.09
C GLY A 13 4.50 16.68 -35.35
N LEU A 14 4.48 17.96 -34.95
CA LEU A 14 3.36 18.56 -34.21
C LEU A 14 2.03 18.65 -34.99
N VAL A 15 2.05 18.59 -36.31
CA VAL A 15 0.85 18.62 -37.15
C VAL A 15 0.38 17.21 -37.56
N SER A 16 0.96 16.18 -36.96
CA SER A 16 0.54 14.80 -37.19
C SER A 16 -0.92 14.60 -36.82
N GLU A 17 -1.65 13.93 -37.71
CA GLU A 17 -3.06 13.62 -37.45
C GLU A 17 -3.24 12.70 -36.26
N VAL A 18 -4.22 13.02 -35.40
CA VAL A 18 -4.67 12.16 -34.30
C VAL A 18 -5.90 11.42 -34.79
N ALA A 19 -5.77 10.12 -35.05
CA ALA A 19 -6.89 9.29 -35.44
C ALA A 19 -8.01 9.29 -34.41
N GLN A 20 -9.24 8.99 -34.81
CA GLN A 20 -10.39 8.93 -33.90
C GLN A 20 -10.10 7.98 -32.72
N GLY A 21 -10.30 8.47 -31.49
CA GLY A 21 -9.95 7.74 -30.29
C GLY A 21 -8.44 7.61 -30.02
N GLY A 22 -7.57 8.26 -30.80
CA GLY A 22 -6.12 8.21 -30.63
C GLY A 22 -5.52 6.84 -30.91
N THR A 23 -6.12 6.03 -31.78
CA THR A 23 -5.73 4.64 -32.07
C THR A 23 -4.33 4.51 -32.63
N ASN A 24 -3.78 5.57 -33.20
CA ASN A 24 -2.40 5.67 -33.70
C ASN A 24 -1.36 6.07 -32.63
N PHE A 25 -1.76 6.05 -31.35
CA PHE A 25 -0.88 6.28 -30.19
C PHE A 25 -0.98 5.12 -29.20
N SER A 26 0.12 4.79 -28.54
CA SER A 26 0.09 3.84 -27.40
C SER A 26 -0.72 4.41 -26.20
N GLY A 27 -1.14 3.55 -25.28
CA GLY A 27 -1.85 3.99 -24.07
C GLY A 27 -1.12 5.10 -23.31
N GLY A 28 0.18 4.90 -23.06
CA GLY A 28 1.00 5.90 -22.37
C GLY A 28 1.21 7.20 -23.18
N GLN A 29 1.26 7.13 -24.50
CA GLN A 29 1.33 8.32 -25.35
C GLN A 29 0.01 9.10 -25.29
N ARG A 30 -1.14 8.41 -25.37
CA ARG A 30 -2.46 9.05 -25.19
C ARG A 30 -2.57 9.75 -23.85
N GLN A 31 -2.12 9.09 -22.78
CA GLN A 31 -2.17 9.67 -21.43
C GLN A 31 -1.30 10.92 -21.31
N ARG A 32 -0.07 10.91 -21.85
CA ARG A 32 0.79 12.09 -21.86
C ARG A 32 0.19 13.24 -22.68
N LEU A 33 -0.49 12.95 -23.80
CA LEU A 33 -1.20 13.98 -24.57
C LEU A 33 -2.40 14.53 -23.81
N ALA A 34 -3.16 13.70 -23.09
CA ALA A 34 -4.27 14.14 -22.25
C ALA A 34 -3.77 15.08 -21.13
N ILE A 35 -2.68 14.72 -20.45
CA ILE A 35 -2.03 15.57 -19.45
C ILE A 35 -1.56 16.90 -20.08
N ALA A 36 -0.89 16.84 -21.24
CA ALA A 36 -0.43 18.05 -21.94
C ALA A 36 -1.59 18.98 -22.29
N ARG A 37 -2.71 18.42 -22.76
CA ARG A 37 -3.94 19.16 -23.07
C ARG A 37 -4.53 19.82 -21.82
N ALA A 38 -4.58 19.10 -20.69
CA ALA A 38 -5.08 19.63 -19.43
C ALA A 38 -4.21 20.78 -18.90
N LEU A 39 -2.90 20.73 -19.11
CA LEU A 39 -1.95 21.78 -18.69
C LEU A 39 -1.97 23.03 -19.58
N ALA A 40 -2.57 22.98 -20.78
CA ALA A 40 -2.53 24.10 -21.72
C ALA A 40 -3.17 25.40 -21.19
N ASN A 41 -4.08 25.28 -20.22
CA ASN A 41 -4.78 26.39 -19.60
C ASN A 41 -4.19 26.83 -18.25
N ASP A 42 -2.98 26.41 -17.93
CA ASP A 42 -2.29 26.72 -16.67
C ASP A 42 -3.16 26.46 -15.42
N PRO A 43 -3.69 25.23 -15.23
CA PRO A 43 -4.60 24.93 -14.15
C PRO A 43 -3.86 24.92 -12.81
N LYS A 44 -4.56 25.20 -11.72
CA LYS A 44 -4.06 25.02 -10.34
C LYS A 44 -4.31 23.61 -9.82
N ILE A 45 -5.32 22.93 -10.35
CA ILE A 45 -5.74 21.59 -9.95
C ILE A 45 -5.83 20.71 -11.19
N LEU A 46 -5.20 19.55 -11.15
CA LEU A 46 -5.30 18.50 -12.16
C LEU A 46 -6.04 17.32 -11.55
N ILE A 47 -7.16 16.94 -12.15
CA ILE A 47 -7.92 15.74 -11.75
C ILE A 47 -7.59 14.62 -12.74
N SER A 48 -7.19 13.48 -12.23
CA SER A 48 -6.81 12.28 -13.00
C SER A 48 -7.67 11.11 -12.51
N ASP A 49 -8.65 10.73 -13.32
CA ASP A 49 -9.60 9.67 -13.01
C ASP A 49 -9.20 8.38 -13.74
N GLU A 50 -8.92 7.33 -12.97
CA GLU A 50 -8.50 5.99 -13.41
C GLU A 50 -7.49 5.97 -14.58
N SER A 51 -6.61 6.94 -14.61
CA SER A 51 -5.73 7.22 -15.76
C SER A 51 -4.66 6.16 -16.03
N THR A 52 -4.52 5.20 -15.14
CA THR A 52 -3.50 4.13 -15.18
C THR A 52 -4.09 2.74 -15.35
N SER A 53 -5.40 2.55 -15.19
CA SER A 53 -6.08 1.26 -15.16
C SER A 53 -5.91 0.41 -16.44
N ALA A 54 -5.66 1.05 -17.59
CA ALA A 54 -5.46 0.39 -18.88
C ALA A 54 -4.00 0.37 -19.36
N LEU A 55 -3.04 0.67 -18.46
CA LEU A 55 -1.62 0.74 -18.78
C LEU A 55 -0.85 -0.46 -18.21
N ASP A 56 0.23 -0.83 -18.89
CA ASP A 56 1.16 -1.79 -18.34
C ASP A 56 1.93 -1.21 -17.13
N PRO A 57 2.44 -2.03 -16.21
CA PRO A 57 3.08 -1.55 -14.97
C PRO A 57 4.26 -0.60 -15.19
N LYS A 58 5.01 -0.77 -16.28
CA LYS A 58 6.15 0.11 -16.59
C LYS A 58 5.66 1.49 -17.04
N THR A 59 4.64 1.52 -17.87
CA THR A 59 4.02 2.76 -18.35
C THR A 59 3.32 3.48 -17.20
N THR A 60 2.61 2.75 -16.33
CA THR A 60 2.00 3.30 -15.09
C THR A 60 3.03 4.06 -14.27
N LYS A 61 4.17 3.42 -13.93
CA LYS A 61 5.25 4.08 -13.17
C LYS A 61 5.77 5.35 -13.85
N GLN A 62 5.87 5.36 -15.17
CA GLN A 62 6.30 6.55 -15.91
C GLN A 62 5.28 7.70 -15.85
N ILE A 63 3.98 7.40 -15.90
CA ILE A 63 2.91 8.40 -15.77
C ILE A 63 2.87 8.95 -14.34
N LEU A 64 2.97 8.09 -13.33
CA LEU A 64 3.02 8.51 -11.93
C LEU A 64 4.23 9.42 -11.64
N ALA A 65 5.41 9.05 -12.12
CA ALA A 65 6.61 9.89 -12.01
C ALA A 65 6.44 11.24 -12.72
N LEU A 66 5.75 11.27 -13.88
CA LEU A 66 5.42 12.51 -14.57
C LEU A 66 4.48 13.39 -13.74
N LEU A 67 3.45 12.81 -13.11
CA LEU A 67 2.53 13.54 -12.25
C LEU A 67 3.24 14.13 -11.03
N GLN A 68 4.11 13.35 -10.37
CA GLN A 68 4.94 13.85 -9.26
C GLN A 68 5.85 15.02 -9.70
N ASP A 69 6.51 14.89 -10.86
CA ASP A 69 7.37 15.92 -11.44
C ASP A 69 6.58 17.22 -11.73
N LEU A 70 5.37 17.09 -12.25
CA LEU A 70 4.47 18.23 -12.49
C LEU A 70 4.01 18.89 -11.18
N ASN A 71 3.64 18.11 -10.17
CA ASN A 71 3.30 18.62 -8.85
C ASN A 71 4.45 19.45 -8.26
N GLN A 72 5.68 18.89 -8.28
CA GLN A 72 6.86 19.54 -7.70
C GLN A 72 7.30 20.80 -8.47
N LYS A 73 7.32 20.73 -9.83
CA LYS A 73 7.84 21.81 -10.67
C LYS A 73 6.85 22.96 -10.89
N LEU A 74 5.56 22.63 -10.97
CA LEU A 74 4.53 23.61 -11.28
C LEU A 74 3.67 24.00 -10.06
N GLY A 75 3.85 23.34 -8.91
CA GLY A 75 3.04 23.58 -7.72
C GLY A 75 1.57 23.20 -7.90
N LEU A 76 1.28 22.26 -8.82
CA LEU A 76 -0.08 21.81 -9.09
C LEU A 76 -0.60 20.96 -7.94
N THR A 77 -1.86 21.17 -7.54
CA THR A 77 -2.58 20.18 -6.76
C THR A 77 -3.07 19.07 -7.70
N ILE A 78 -2.71 17.83 -7.42
CA ILE A 78 -3.16 16.67 -8.21
C ILE A 78 -4.16 15.88 -7.38
N VAL A 79 -5.36 15.68 -7.92
CA VAL A 79 -6.38 14.79 -7.38
C VAL A 79 -6.37 13.54 -8.26
N LEU A 80 -5.95 12.42 -7.67
CA LEU A 80 -5.91 11.13 -8.35
C LEU A 80 -7.07 10.27 -7.84
N ILE A 81 -7.91 9.79 -8.75
CA ILE A 81 -8.99 8.85 -8.43
C ILE A 81 -8.53 7.48 -8.91
N THR A 82 -8.46 6.53 -7.98
CA THR A 82 -8.03 5.16 -8.27
C THR A 82 -8.54 4.19 -7.20
N HIS A 83 -8.69 2.94 -7.56
CA HIS A 83 -8.91 1.83 -6.64
C HIS A 83 -7.62 1.01 -6.41
N GLU A 84 -6.51 1.39 -7.04
CA GLU A 84 -5.22 0.73 -6.91
C GLU A 84 -4.43 1.28 -5.70
N MET A 85 -4.49 0.59 -4.55
CA MET A 85 -3.85 1.04 -3.31
C MET A 85 -2.33 1.19 -3.44
N GLN A 86 -1.69 0.42 -4.33
CA GLN A 86 -0.25 0.58 -4.59
C GLN A 86 0.07 1.97 -5.15
N ILE A 87 -0.76 2.48 -6.07
CA ILE A 87 -0.61 3.82 -6.63
C ILE A 87 -0.76 4.88 -5.54
N VAL A 88 -1.74 4.69 -4.63
CA VAL A 88 -1.94 5.60 -3.50
C VAL A 88 -0.68 5.67 -2.63
N LYS A 89 -0.09 4.52 -2.29
CA LYS A 89 1.16 4.46 -1.51
C LYS A 89 2.34 5.14 -2.21
N ASP A 90 2.44 4.95 -3.53
CA ASP A 90 3.61 5.40 -4.29
C ASP A 90 3.66 6.93 -4.46
N ILE A 91 2.52 7.62 -4.56
CA ILE A 91 2.52 9.04 -4.94
C ILE A 91 1.64 9.97 -4.12
N ALA A 92 0.68 9.48 -3.34
CA ALA A 92 -0.23 10.33 -2.60
C ALA A 92 0.40 10.86 -1.31
N ASN A 93 0.04 12.08 -0.90
CA ASN A 93 0.35 12.62 0.41
C ASN A 93 -0.84 12.46 1.36
N ARG A 94 -2.05 12.59 0.83
CA ARG A 94 -3.32 12.44 1.54
C ARG A 94 -4.26 11.53 0.78
N VAL A 95 -5.11 10.86 1.52
CA VAL A 95 -6.12 9.93 1.00
C VAL A 95 -7.49 10.39 1.46
N ALA A 96 -8.46 10.27 0.57
CA ALA A 96 -9.87 10.46 0.83
C ALA A 96 -10.61 9.20 0.34
N VAL A 97 -11.18 8.42 1.24
CA VAL A 97 -11.94 7.21 0.91
C VAL A 97 -13.40 7.58 0.74
N MET A 98 -13.96 7.22 -0.40
CA MET A 98 -15.35 7.52 -0.75
C MET A 98 -16.18 6.25 -0.89
N GLN A 99 -17.43 6.33 -0.44
CA GLN A 99 -18.44 5.30 -0.63
C GLN A 99 -19.80 5.95 -0.93
N ASP A 100 -20.48 5.50 -1.98
CA ASP A 100 -21.79 6.00 -2.38
C ASP A 100 -21.86 7.54 -2.49
N GLY A 101 -20.80 8.15 -3.04
CA GLY A 101 -20.69 9.61 -3.21
C GLY A 101 -20.42 10.39 -1.92
N ARG A 102 -20.10 9.72 -0.81
CA ARG A 102 -19.79 10.33 0.49
C ARG A 102 -18.34 10.06 0.88
N LEU A 103 -17.69 11.08 1.44
CA LEU A 103 -16.41 10.91 2.10
C LEU A 103 -16.63 10.17 3.42
N ILE A 104 -16.00 9.01 3.58
CA ILE A 104 -16.13 8.17 4.78
C ILE A 104 -14.89 8.20 5.66
N GLU A 105 -13.71 8.40 5.07
CA GLU A 105 -12.46 8.51 5.81
C GLU A 105 -11.46 9.37 5.05
N GLU A 106 -10.66 10.18 5.76
CA GLU A 106 -9.56 10.95 5.19
C GLU A 106 -8.38 11.03 6.16
N GLY A 107 -7.18 11.14 5.61
CA GLY A 107 -5.94 11.26 6.39
C GLY A 107 -4.70 11.29 5.52
N SER A 108 -3.53 11.31 6.14
CA SER A 108 -2.27 11.02 5.46
C SER A 108 -2.24 9.56 4.98
N VAL A 109 -1.39 9.25 4.02
CA VAL A 109 -1.17 7.85 3.59
C VAL A 109 -0.79 6.99 4.78
N LEU A 110 0.11 7.48 5.63
CA LEU A 110 0.56 6.76 6.81
C LEU A 110 -0.62 6.43 7.76
N GLU A 111 -1.48 7.41 8.10
CA GLU A 111 -2.63 7.21 8.97
C GLU A 111 -3.60 6.17 8.40
N ILE A 112 -3.97 6.31 7.14
CA ILE A 112 -4.94 5.43 6.48
C ILE A 112 -4.42 3.98 6.38
N PHE A 113 -3.12 3.80 6.09
CA PHE A 113 -2.56 2.45 5.95
C PHE A 113 -2.17 1.79 7.27
N SER A 114 -1.83 2.59 8.31
CA SER A 114 -1.45 2.03 9.61
C SER A 114 -2.64 1.70 10.51
N ASP A 115 -3.70 2.52 10.47
CA ASP A 115 -4.83 2.41 11.39
C ASP A 115 -6.17 2.81 10.74
N PRO A 116 -6.62 2.08 9.68
CA PRO A 116 -7.89 2.35 9.00
C PRO A 116 -9.07 2.16 9.94
N LYS A 117 -9.96 3.15 9.99
CA LYS A 117 -11.10 3.18 10.90
C LYS A 117 -12.38 2.60 10.26
N GLN A 118 -12.54 2.80 8.96
CA GLN A 118 -13.76 2.38 8.26
C GLN A 118 -13.62 0.97 7.68
N PRO A 119 -14.66 0.14 7.72
CA PRO A 119 -14.62 -1.22 7.18
C PRO A 119 -14.17 -1.27 5.72
N LEU A 120 -14.69 -0.38 4.86
CA LEU A 120 -14.29 -0.32 3.45
C LEU A 120 -12.80 -0.01 3.28
N THR A 121 -12.24 0.89 4.10
CA THR A 121 -10.82 1.20 4.08
C THR A 121 -9.98 -0.02 4.50
N GLN A 122 -10.44 -0.75 5.52
CA GLN A 122 -9.81 -1.99 5.96
C GLN A 122 -9.80 -3.05 4.84
N ASP A 123 -10.92 -3.21 4.14
CA ASP A 123 -11.05 -4.14 3.01
C ASP A 123 -10.11 -3.77 1.85
N PHE A 124 -9.99 -2.50 1.51
CA PHE A 124 -9.04 -2.04 0.48
C PHE A 124 -7.59 -2.34 0.87
N ILE A 125 -7.23 -2.12 2.12
CA ILE A 125 -5.86 -2.34 2.59
C ILE A 125 -5.57 -3.84 2.69
N SER A 126 -6.48 -4.66 3.24
CA SER A 126 -6.29 -6.10 3.34
C SER A 126 -6.15 -6.76 1.96
N THR A 127 -6.91 -6.29 0.99
CA THR A 127 -6.79 -6.73 -0.41
C THR A 127 -5.41 -6.34 -0.99
N ALA A 128 -4.95 -5.11 -0.72
CA ALA A 128 -3.67 -4.62 -1.23
C ALA A 128 -2.46 -5.31 -0.59
N THR A 129 -2.57 -5.71 0.67
CA THR A 129 -1.52 -6.46 1.38
C THR A 129 -1.57 -7.95 1.10
N GLY A 130 -2.71 -8.48 0.65
CA GLY A 130 -2.91 -9.92 0.41
C GLY A 130 -3.05 -10.73 1.70
N ILE A 131 -3.28 -10.09 2.85
CA ILE A 131 -3.37 -10.77 4.14
C ILE A 131 -4.53 -11.75 4.18
N ASP A 132 -5.68 -11.40 3.60
CA ASP A 132 -6.88 -12.26 3.62
C ASP A 132 -6.65 -13.57 2.88
N GLU A 133 -6.01 -13.50 1.69
CA GLU A 133 -5.62 -14.70 0.95
C GLU A 133 -4.56 -15.52 1.69
N ALA A 134 -3.61 -14.84 2.33
CA ALA A 134 -2.59 -15.50 3.13
C ALA A 134 -3.22 -16.23 4.33
N MET A 135 -4.17 -15.58 5.04
CA MET A 135 -4.87 -16.18 6.19
C MET A 135 -5.62 -17.46 5.83
N VAL A 136 -6.33 -17.49 4.70
CA VAL A 136 -7.00 -18.70 4.21
C VAL A 136 -6.02 -19.87 3.99
N LYS A 137 -4.79 -19.56 3.55
CA LYS A 137 -3.74 -20.57 3.34
C LYS A 137 -3.06 -20.98 4.66
N ILE A 138 -2.85 -20.02 5.55
CA ILE A 138 -2.20 -20.24 6.86
C ILE A 138 -3.08 -21.12 7.76
N GLU A 139 -4.38 -20.89 7.80
CA GLU A 139 -5.31 -21.67 8.61
C GLU A 139 -5.32 -23.17 8.26
N LYS A 140 -4.97 -23.51 7.02
CA LYS A 140 -4.87 -24.88 6.51
C LYS A 140 -3.49 -25.51 6.69
N GLN A 141 -2.52 -24.78 7.25
CA GLN A 141 -1.21 -25.34 7.52
C GLN A 141 -1.23 -26.26 8.73
N GLU A 142 -0.55 -27.40 8.64
CA GLU A 142 -0.50 -28.42 9.69
C GLU A 142 -0.04 -27.83 11.04
N ILE A 143 0.93 -26.90 11.01
CA ILE A 143 1.41 -26.17 12.21
C ILE A 143 0.33 -25.32 12.88
N VAL A 144 -0.67 -24.86 12.13
CA VAL A 144 -1.77 -24.04 12.64
C VAL A 144 -2.97 -24.90 12.99
N GLU A 145 -3.25 -25.96 12.24
CA GLU A 145 -4.29 -26.93 12.57
C GLU A 145 -4.04 -27.62 13.90
N HIS A 146 -2.78 -27.99 14.16
CA HIS A 146 -2.30 -28.73 15.33
C HIS A 146 -1.38 -27.88 16.22
N LEU A 147 -1.82 -26.64 16.55
CA LEU A 147 -1.08 -25.81 17.52
C LEU A 147 -0.96 -26.53 18.86
N SER A 148 0.27 -26.60 19.38
CA SER A 148 0.50 -27.15 20.71
C SER A 148 -0.09 -26.25 21.80
N GLU A 149 -0.37 -26.81 22.98
CA GLU A 149 -0.89 -26.04 24.16
C GLU A 149 0.00 -24.85 24.55
N ASN A 150 1.29 -24.89 24.18
CA ASN A 150 2.26 -23.85 24.46
C ASN A 150 2.54 -22.97 23.22
N SER A 151 1.58 -22.87 22.31
CA SER A 151 1.71 -22.05 21.09
C SER A 151 0.47 -21.20 20.84
N ILE A 152 0.66 -20.01 20.30
CA ILE A 152 -0.40 -19.12 19.86
C ILE A 152 -0.09 -18.58 18.47
N LEU A 153 -1.12 -18.47 17.62
CA LEU A 153 -1.06 -17.75 16.36
C LEU A 153 -1.46 -16.31 16.61
N VAL A 154 -0.59 -15.38 16.26
CA VAL A 154 -0.81 -13.94 16.44
C VAL A 154 -0.60 -13.17 15.16
N GLN A 155 -1.36 -12.09 15.00
CA GLN A 155 -1.12 -11.04 14.02
C GLN A 155 -0.50 -9.86 14.75
N LEU A 156 0.63 -9.38 14.23
CA LEU A 156 1.36 -8.21 14.71
C LEU A 156 1.25 -7.12 13.66
N LYS A 157 0.72 -5.94 14.03
CA LYS A 157 0.69 -4.78 13.15
C LYS A 157 1.69 -3.74 13.62
N TYR A 158 2.54 -3.33 12.70
CA TYR A 158 3.58 -2.32 12.91
C TYR A 158 3.12 -0.99 12.32
N ALA A 159 3.21 0.06 13.12
CA ALA A 159 2.92 1.43 12.71
C ALA A 159 3.93 2.37 13.37
N GLY A 160 4.98 2.75 12.63
CA GLY A 160 5.93 3.73 13.12
C GLY A 160 7.22 3.17 13.72
N ALA A 161 7.79 3.91 14.68
CA ALA A 161 9.15 3.72 15.24
C ALA A 161 9.40 2.39 15.97
N SER A 162 8.39 1.54 16.13
CA SER A 162 8.49 0.24 16.80
C SER A 162 9.29 -0.84 16.04
N THR A 163 9.85 -0.50 14.87
CA THR A 163 10.59 -1.46 14.02
C THR A 163 12.10 -1.38 14.14
N ASP A 164 12.64 -0.40 14.88
CA ASP A 164 14.09 -0.21 15.04
C ASP A 164 14.74 -1.26 15.96
N GLU A 165 13.95 -1.91 16.81
CA GLU A 165 14.42 -2.97 17.68
C GLU A 165 14.07 -4.36 17.09
N PRO A 166 14.97 -5.35 17.21
CA PRO A 166 14.72 -6.71 16.72
C PRO A 166 13.74 -7.45 17.64
N LEU A 167 12.47 -7.02 17.66
CA LEU A 167 11.43 -7.45 18.59
C LEU A 167 11.39 -8.97 18.78
N LEU A 168 11.35 -9.73 17.68
CA LEU A 168 11.26 -11.20 17.77
C LEU A 168 12.49 -11.83 18.44
N ASN A 169 13.67 -11.22 18.27
CA ASN A 169 14.88 -11.67 18.93
C ASN A 169 14.87 -11.36 20.44
N GLU A 170 14.33 -10.18 20.82
CA GLU A 170 14.16 -9.81 22.22
C GLU A 170 13.15 -10.71 22.94
N LEU A 171 12.09 -11.17 22.26
CA LEU A 171 11.16 -12.16 22.82
C LEU A 171 11.88 -13.48 23.16
N TYR A 172 12.78 -13.93 22.32
CA TYR A 172 13.56 -15.13 22.61
C TYR A 172 14.54 -14.91 23.77
N LYS A 173 15.29 -13.81 23.78
CA LYS A 173 16.29 -13.54 24.81
C LYS A 173 15.70 -13.40 26.21
N HIS A 174 14.60 -12.66 26.34
CA HIS A 174 14.04 -12.28 27.63
C HIS A 174 12.95 -13.23 28.13
N TYR A 175 12.23 -13.87 27.23
CA TYR A 175 11.07 -14.70 27.56
C TYR A 175 11.24 -16.17 27.12
N GLN A 176 12.30 -16.50 26.39
CA GLN A 176 12.48 -17.82 25.78
C GLN A 176 11.32 -18.21 24.84
N VAL A 177 10.64 -17.21 24.26
CA VAL A 177 9.57 -17.41 23.31
C VAL A 177 10.13 -17.41 21.90
N THR A 178 9.92 -18.50 21.16
CA THR A 178 10.30 -18.61 19.75
C THR A 178 9.18 -18.07 18.86
N ALA A 179 9.57 -17.53 17.71
CA ALA A 179 8.65 -16.97 16.72
C ALA A 179 8.87 -17.62 15.36
N ASN A 180 7.83 -18.23 14.80
CA ASN A 180 7.83 -18.73 13.44
C ASN A 180 6.92 -17.85 12.57
N ILE A 181 7.52 -17.14 11.60
CA ILE A 181 6.81 -16.21 10.71
C ILE A 181 6.15 -17.03 9.60
N LEU A 182 4.82 -16.93 9.48
CA LEU A 182 4.04 -17.59 8.43
C LEU A 182 3.68 -16.64 7.30
N TYR A 183 3.60 -15.35 7.60
CA TYR A 183 3.35 -14.27 6.63
C TYR A 183 4.02 -12.99 7.11
N GLY A 184 4.48 -12.18 6.18
CA GLY A 184 5.01 -10.85 6.48
C GLY A 184 4.92 -9.94 5.27
N ASN A 185 4.36 -8.74 5.51
CA ASN A 185 4.37 -7.62 4.58
C ASN A 185 4.71 -6.36 5.36
N ILE A 186 5.91 -5.83 5.16
CA ILE A 186 6.38 -4.58 5.77
C ILE A 186 6.87 -3.68 4.66
N GLU A 187 6.31 -2.47 4.60
CA GLU A 187 6.66 -1.44 3.62
C GLU A 187 7.11 -0.17 4.33
N ILE A 188 7.84 0.68 3.64
CA ILE A 188 8.27 1.98 4.17
C ILE A 188 7.39 3.06 3.56
N LEU A 189 6.54 3.71 4.37
CA LEU A 189 5.69 4.82 3.97
C LEU A 189 6.21 6.09 4.65
N ASP A 190 6.62 7.09 3.86
CA ASP A 190 7.22 8.34 4.35
C ASP A 190 8.37 8.12 5.35
N GLY A 191 9.24 7.15 5.08
CA GLY A 191 10.35 6.78 5.96
C GLY A 191 9.95 5.99 7.20
N THR A 192 8.67 5.66 7.36
CA THR A 192 8.10 4.94 8.50
C THR A 192 7.76 3.51 8.07
N PRO A 193 8.29 2.48 8.73
CA PRO A 193 7.89 1.11 8.50
C PRO A 193 6.44 0.87 8.94
N VAL A 194 5.64 0.34 8.04
CA VAL A 194 4.24 -0.02 8.27
C VAL A 194 3.99 -1.40 7.69
N GLY A 195 3.27 -2.22 8.39
CA GLY A 195 2.92 -3.54 7.87
C GLY A 195 2.48 -4.51 8.94
N GLU A 196 2.45 -5.77 8.57
CA GLU A 196 1.98 -6.81 9.46
C GLU A 196 2.72 -8.13 9.29
N LEU A 197 2.81 -8.89 10.38
CA LEU A 197 3.30 -10.24 10.42
C LEU A 197 2.22 -11.16 10.99
N VAL A 198 2.14 -12.39 10.48
CA VAL A 198 1.42 -13.50 11.12
C VAL A 198 2.45 -14.50 11.60
N VAL A 199 2.43 -14.76 12.91
CA VAL A 199 3.50 -15.47 13.59
C VAL A 199 2.91 -16.52 14.54
N VAL A 200 3.51 -17.71 14.58
CA VAL A 200 3.30 -18.64 15.69
C VAL A 200 4.34 -18.34 16.77
N LEU A 201 3.88 -17.94 17.93
CA LEU A 201 4.69 -17.78 19.13
C LEU A 201 4.59 -19.05 19.97
N SER A 202 5.72 -19.60 20.39
CA SER A 202 5.79 -20.83 21.19
C SER A 202 6.68 -20.65 22.40
N GLY A 203 6.19 -21.06 23.57
CA GLY A 203 6.87 -20.94 24.86
C GLY A 203 5.94 -21.32 26.00
N GLU A 204 6.43 -21.33 27.24
CA GLU A 204 5.60 -21.57 28.41
C GLU A 204 4.48 -20.50 28.53
N LYS A 205 3.32 -20.85 29.12
CA LYS A 205 2.15 -19.94 29.22
C LYS A 205 2.49 -18.62 29.88
N ALA A 206 3.28 -18.63 30.94
CA ALA A 206 3.73 -17.40 31.63
C ALA A 206 4.66 -16.55 30.76
N ALA A 207 5.56 -17.18 30.01
CA ALA A 207 6.46 -16.53 29.07
C ALA A 207 5.70 -15.91 27.88
N LEU A 208 4.71 -16.62 27.33
CA LEU A 208 3.84 -16.10 26.28
C LEU A 208 3.05 -14.86 26.73
N ALA A 209 2.56 -14.84 27.98
CA ALA A 209 1.88 -13.68 28.53
C ALA A 209 2.83 -12.48 28.67
N GLY A 210 4.06 -12.69 29.17
CA GLY A 210 5.10 -11.67 29.24
C GLY A 210 5.51 -11.14 27.88
N ALA A 211 5.68 -12.04 26.90
CA ALA A 211 6.01 -11.68 25.52
C ALA A 211 4.92 -10.82 24.85
N GLN A 212 3.65 -11.18 25.06
CA GLN A 212 2.52 -10.39 24.53
C GLN A 212 2.51 -8.96 25.12
N GLU A 213 2.80 -8.82 26.40
CA GLU A 213 2.88 -7.52 27.05
C GLU A 213 4.07 -6.71 26.54
N ALA A 214 5.24 -7.33 26.35
CA ALA A 214 6.41 -6.68 25.77
C ALA A 214 6.14 -6.19 24.33
N ILE A 215 5.43 -6.98 23.52
CA ILE A 215 5.02 -6.58 22.17
C ILE A 215 4.15 -5.31 22.21
N ARG A 216 3.18 -5.24 23.13
CA ARG A 216 2.31 -4.06 23.27
C ARG A 216 3.10 -2.84 23.77
N GLN A 217 4.02 -3.02 24.72
CA GLN A 217 4.88 -1.96 25.22
C GLN A 217 5.84 -1.42 24.15
N ALA A 218 6.27 -2.26 23.22
CA ALA A 218 7.02 -1.84 22.03
C ALA A 218 6.16 -1.07 21.00
N GLY A 219 4.87 -0.81 21.27
CA GLY A 219 3.98 -0.09 20.37
C GLY A 219 3.46 -0.91 19.19
N VAL A 220 3.65 -2.23 19.22
CA VAL A 220 3.13 -3.14 18.20
C VAL A 220 1.74 -3.61 18.60
N GLN A 221 0.77 -3.44 17.70
CA GLN A 221 -0.59 -3.97 17.94
C GLN A 221 -0.56 -5.49 17.77
N LEU A 222 -1.06 -6.19 18.80
CA LEU A 222 -1.11 -7.64 18.83
C LEU A 222 -2.56 -8.13 18.88
N LYS A 223 -2.91 -8.99 17.93
CA LYS A 223 -4.19 -9.72 17.92
C LYS A 223 -3.91 -11.23 17.97
N VAL A 224 -4.44 -11.91 18.97
CA VAL A 224 -4.39 -13.38 19.02
C VAL A 224 -5.47 -13.92 18.07
N LEU A 225 -5.05 -14.74 17.11
CA LEU A 225 -5.94 -15.34 16.10
C LEU A 225 -6.38 -16.74 16.53
N LYS A 226 -5.46 -17.56 17.10
CA LYS A 226 -5.75 -18.92 17.57
C LYS A 226 -4.82 -19.24 18.74
N GLY A 227 -5.35 -19.89 19.78
CA GLY A 227 -4.56 -20.48 20.87
C GLY A 227 -4.42 -21.99 20.68
N GLY A 228 -3.36 -22.59 21.24
CA GLY A 228 -3.25 -24.04 21.31
C GLY A 228 -4.29 -24.63 22.28
N GLN A 229 -4.82 -25.77 21.94
CA GLN A 229 -5.74 -26.57 22.79
C GLN A 229 -4.95 -27.51 23.67
#